data_efd8115efa90dd82f8002ce57df25af3
#
_entry.id   efd8115efa90dd82f8002ce57df25af3
#
_cell.length_a   1.000
_cell.length_b   1.000
_cell.length_c   1.000
_cell.angle_alpha   90.00
_cell.angle_beta   90.00
_cell.angle_gamma   90.00
#
_symmetry.space_group_name_H-M   'P 1'
#
loop_
_entity.id
_entity.type
_entity.pdbx_description
1 polymer ?
#
loop_
_entity_poly.entity_id
_entity_poly.type
_entity_poly.pdbx_seq_one_letter_code
_entity_poly.pdbx_strand_id
1 'polypeptide(L)'
;PIELPQYLVKSANKLKKEFSSLNARTQWSSQQTEGEELDLDAYLQFRSDLMSGGSVPEPRLFRQKQLDRKDLSCCLLADLSLSTDTYIDDDRRIIDVIKDSLLLFTETLQHSQDQFAIYGFSSKQRQHVRVHTIKQFDEKFTAQIRGRIAQIKPGFYTRMGAAIRYTSQQLQQQNTEQKLLLLITDGKPNDLDHYEGRYGIEDTRKAILEAKQMGLKPFCITIDQQANDYLPHLFGHHGFSVIHKPEQLPNQLTQLYAILTKPGA
;
A
#
# COMPACT_ATOMS: atom_id res chain seq x y z
N PRO A 1 14.09 -7.93 -21.63
CA PRO A 1 12.94 -7.97 -20.71
C PRO A 1 13.32 -8.80 -19.48
N ILE A 2 13.26 -8.20 -18.30
CA ILE A 2 13.56 -8.90 -17.06
C ILE A 2 12.30 -9.68 -16.67
N GLU A 3 12.43 -10.99 -16.64
CA GLU A 3 11.38 -11.90 -16.18
C GLU A 3 11.41 -12.02 -14.65
N LEU A 4 10.29 -12.44 -14.07
CA LEU A 4 10.22 -12.72 -12.65
C LEU A 4 11.17 -13.89 -12.32
N PRO A 5 12.04 -13.76 -11.29
CA PRO A 5 12.93 -14.84 -10.88
C PRO A 5 12.16 -16.14 -10.62
N GLN A 6 12.69 -17.27 -11.09
CA GLN A 6 11.98 -18.57 -11.02
C GLN A 6 11.57 -18.95 -9.59
N TYR A 7 12.37 -18.61 -8.60
CA TYR A 7 12.07 -18.87 -7.19
C TYR A 7 10.87 -18.08 -6.66
N LEU A 8 10.53 -16.92 -7.27
CA LEU A 8 9.36 -16.12 -6.91
C LEU A 8 8.07 -16.54 -7.62
N VAL A 9 8.16 -17.28 -8.72
CA VAL A 9 6.98 -17.64 -9.54
C VAL A 9 5.94 -18.42 -8.74
N LYS A 10 6.37 -19.39 -7.91
CA LYS A 10 5.45 -20.16 -7.07
C LYS A 10 4.73 -19.28 -6.06
N SER A 11 5.47 -18.40 -5.38
CA SER A 11 4.91 -17.44 -4.42
C SER A 11 3.95 -16.45 -5.11
N ALA A 12 4.32 -15.92 -6.27
CA ALA A 12 3.46 -15.03 -7.05
C ALA A 12 2.12 -15.70 -7.42
N ASN A 13 2.17 -16.93 -7.91
CA ASN A 13 0.96 -17.68 -8.29
C ASN A 13 0.06 -18.00 -7.08
N LYS A 14 0.66 -18.33 -5.93
CA LYS A 14 -0.08 -18.56 -4.68
C LYS A 14 -0.78 -17.27 -4.23
N LEU A 15 -0.02 -16.16 -4.15
CA LEU A 15 -0.55 -14.86 -3.71
C LEU A 15 -1.61 -14.31 -4.67
N LYS A 16 -1.45 -14.49 -5.99
CA LYS A 16 -2.49 -14.13 -6.96
C LYS A 16 -3.81 -14.83 -6.69
N LYS A 17 -3.79 -16.13 -6.38
CA LYS A 17 -4.99 -16.89 -6.02
C LYS A 17 -5.62 -16.41 -4.72
N GLU A 18 -4.81 -16.21 -3.67
CA GLU A 18 -5.28 -15.68 -2.39
C GLU A 18 -5.89 -14.29 -2.55
N PHE A 19 -5.23 -13.42 -3.34
CA PHE A 19 -5.71 -12.08 -3.61
C PHE A 19 -7.01 -12.05 -4.41
N SER A 20 -7.13 -12.90 -5.43
CA SER A 20 -8.36 -13.04 -6.22
C SER A 20 -9.53 -13.51 -5.36
N SER A 21 -9.29 -14.43 -4.43
CA SER A 21 -10.33 -14.91 -3.51
C SER A 21 -10.77 -13.84 -2.49
N LEU A 22 -9.85 -12.96 -2.07
CA LEU A 22 -10.15 -11.85 -1.17
C LEU A 22 -10.88 -10.69 -1.88
N ASN A 23 -10.63 -10.50 -3.17
CA ASN A 23 -11.25 -9.45 -3.98
C ASN A 23 -12.58 -9.88 -4.62
N ALA A 24 -12.90 -11.17 -4.61
CA ALA A 24 -14.14 -11.71 -5.19
C ALA A 24 -15.37 -11.53 -4.27
N ARG A 25 -15.38 -10.57 -3.37
CA ARG A 25 -16.57 -10.27 -2.57
C ARG A 25 -17.57 -9.52 -3.43
N THR A 26 -18.71 -10.14 -3.62
CA THR A 26 -19.90 -9.49 -4.15
C THR A 26 -20.65 -8.85 -3.00
N GLN A 27 -20.99 -7.58 -3.12
CA GLN A 27 -21.86 -6.87 -2.20
C GLN A 27 -23.22 -6.70 -2.87
N TRP A 28 -24.30 -6.83 -2.08
CA TRP A 28 -25.63 -6.55 -2.57
C TRP A 28 -25.83 -5.02 -2.68
N SER A 29 -26.06 -4.54 -3.89
CA SER A 29 -26.50 -3.16 -4.13
C SER A 29 -28.01 -3.13 -4.16
N SER A 30 -28.59 -2.42 -3.22
CA SER A 30 -30.05 -2.22 -3.08
C SER A 30 -30.56 -1.14 -4.04
N GLN A 31 -31.89 -1.05 -4.18
CA GLN A 31 -32.58 -0.01 -4.96
C GLN A 31 -32.13 0.04 -6.43
N GLN A 32 -32.05 -1.10 -7.08
CA GLN A 32 -31.76 -1.22 -8.52
C GLN A 32 -33.08 -1.36 -9.32
N THR A 33 -33.07 -0.91 -10.56
CA THR A 33 -34.21 -1.08 -11.50
C THR A 33 -34.37 -2.53 -11.94
N GLU A 34 -33.22 -3.27 -12.02
CA GLU A 34 -33.14 -4.68 -12.37
C GLU A 34 -32.14 -5.38 -11.42
N GLY A 35 -32.36 -6.67 -11.11
CA GLY A 35 -31.46 -7.39 -10.23
C GLY A 35 -31.82 -8.86 -10.03
N GLU A 36 -30.97 -9.59 -9.31
CA GLU A 36 -31.13 -11.03 -9.05
C GLU A 36 -32.18 -11.35 -7.99
N GLU A 37 -32.44 -10.40 -7.08
CA GLU A 37 -33.39 -10.58 -5.99
C GLU A 37 -34.24 -9.31 -5.77
N LEU A 38 -35.47 -9.50 -5.28
CA LEU A 38 -36.35 -8.41 -4.87
C LEU A 38 -35.88 -7.82 -3.54
N ASP A 39 -35.74 -6.50 -3.50
CA ASP A 39 -35.46 -5.75 -2.28
C ASP A 39 -36.78 -5.50 -1.53
N LEU A 40 -37.06 -6.32 -0.52
CA LEU A 40 -38.31 -6.25 0.23
C LEU A 40 -38.50 -4.93 0.97
N ASP A 41 -37.40 -4.34 1.48
CA ASP A 41 -37.48 -3.06 2.19
C ASP A 41 -37.79 -1.93 1.21
N ALA A 42 -37.15 -1.90 0.05
CA ALA A 42 -37.46 -0.95 -1.02
C ALA A 42 -38.87 -1.13 -1.55
N TYR A 43 -39.38 -2.37 -1.66
CA TYR A 43 -40.75 -2.65 -2.05
C TYR A 43 -41.77 -2.15 -1.02
N LEU A 44 -41.52 -2.37 0.27
CA LEU A 44 -42.43 -1.89 1.34
C LEU A 44 -42.48 -0.36 1.37
N GLN A 45 -41.31 0.29 1.21
CA GLN A 45 -41.24 1.75 1.15
C GLN A 45 -41.99 2.30 -0.06
N PHE A 46 -41.76 1.72 -1.25
CA PHE A 46 -42.47 2.09 -2.47
C PHE A 46 -44.01 1.95 -2.32
N ARG A 47 -44.49 0.87 -1.69
CA ARG A 47 -45.90 0.66 -1.41
C ARG A 47 -46.47 1.69 -0.45
N SER A 48 -45.72 2.06 0.57
CA SER A 48 -46.09 3.10 1.54
C SER A 48 -46.24 4.47 0.85
N ASP A 49 -45.27 4.82 -0.01
CA ASP A 49 -45.24 6.09 -0.75
C ASP A 49 -46.40 6.19 -1.75
N LEU A 50 -46.72 5.08 -2.45
CA LEU A 50 -47.91 4.98 -3.30
C LEU A 50 -49.23 5.21 -2.55
N MET A 51 -49.34 4.65 -1.35
CA MET A 51 -50.55 4.80 -0.52
C MET A 51 -50.72 6.22 0.04
N SER A 52 -49.60 6.94 0.19
CA SER A 52 -49.54 8.32 0.66
C SER A 52 -49.83 9.36 -0.42
N GLY A 53 -50.12 8.95 -1.66
CA GLY A 53 -50.50 9.83 -2.78
C GLY A 53 -49.33 10.67 -3.35
N GLY A 54 -48.12 10.32 -3.06
CA GLY A 54 -46.91 10.98 -3.59
C GLY A 54 -46.63 10.58 -5.06
N SER A 55 -46.01 11.50 -5.82
CA SER A 55 -45.44 11.17 -7.13
C SER A 55 -44.24 10.25 -6.92
N VAL A 56 -44.38 8.98 -7.30
CA VAL A 56 -43.32 7.98 -7.10
C VAL A 56 -42.46 7.89 -8.36
N PRO A 57 -41.16 8.12 -8.27
CA PRO A 57 -40.25 7.88 -9.38
C PRO A 57 -40.22 6.39 -9.77
N GLU A 58 -39.57 6.10 -10.90
CA GLU A 58 -39.43 4.73 -11.40
C GLU A 58 -39.01 3.76 -10.29
N PRO A 59 -39.77 2.66 -10.08
CA PRO A 59 -39.56 1.78 -8.94
C PRO A 59 -38.18 1.05 -9.03
N ARG A 60 -37.36 1.24 -8.03
CA ARG A 60 -36.07 0.56 -7.86
C ARG A 60 -36.20 -0.53 -6.80
N LEU A 61 -36.79 -1.65 -7.20
CA LEU A 61 -37.23 -2.70 -6.28
C LEU A 61 -36.31 -3.91 -6.20
N PHE A 62 -35.19 -3.89 -6.93
CA PHE A 62 -34.29 -5.02 -6.99
C PHE A 62 -32.99 -4.76 -6.28
N ARG A 63 -32.33 -5.82 -5.88
CA ARG A 63 -30.93 -5.82 -5.48
C ARG A 63 -30.12 -6.74 -6.38
N GLN A 64 -28.93 -6.28 -6.72
CA GLN A 64 -28.01 -6.97 -7.61
C GLN A 64 -26.69 -7.20 -6.90
N LYS A 65 -26.09 -8.37 -7.10
CA LYS A 65 -24.72 -8.61 -6.68
C LYS A 65 -23.78 -7.78 -7.55
N GLN A 66 -23.15 -6.78 -6.96
CA GLN A 66 -22.06 -6.05 -7.60
C GLN A 66 -20.73 -6.49 -7.00
N LEU A 67 -19.71 -6.65 -7.87
CA LEU A 67 -18.35 -6.81 -7.41
C LEU A 67 -17.99 -5.54 -6.62
N ASP A 68 -17.68 -5.72 -5.34
CA ASP A 68 -17.16 -4.65 -4.50
C ASP A 68 -15.82 -4.18 -5.07
N ARG A 69 -15.86 -3.12 -5.86
CA ARG A 69 -14.65 -2.51 -6.41
C ARG A 69 -14.03 -1.70 -5.28
N LYS A 70 -12.86 -2.14 -4.84
CA LYS A 70 -12.06 -1.35 -3.91
C LYS A 70 -11.72 -0.03 -4.58
N ASP A 71 -12.24 1.05 -4.04
CA ASP A 71 -11.85 2.41 -4.42
C ASP A 71 -10.61 2.80 -3.61
N LEU A 72 -9.48 2.20 -3.97
CA LEU A 72 -8.23 2.26 -3.22
C LEU A 72 -7.06 2.66 -4.10
N SER A 73 -6.28 3.62 -3.61
CA SER A 73 -4.92 3.90 -4.12
C SER A 73 -3.87 3.56 -3.08
N CYS A 74 -2.82 2.88 -3.50
CA CYS A 74 -1.69 2.52 -2.65
C CYS A 74 -0.39 3.16 -3.13
N CYS A 75 0.32 3.82 -2.24
CA CYS A 75 1.68 4.30 -2.47
C CYS A 75 2.66 3.48 -1.63
N LEU A 76 3.56 2.75 -2.28
CA LEU A 76 4.64 2.03 -1.63
C LEU A 76 5.91 2.89 -1.65
N LEU A 77 6.46 3.16 -0.48
CA LEU A 77 7.69 3.93 -0.27
C LEU A 77 8.75 3.01 0.34
N ALA A 78 9.77 2.66 -0.43
CA ALA A 78 10.84 1.77 0.00
C ALA A 78 12.08 2.58 0.41
N ASP A 79 12.61 2.26 1.58
CA ASP A 79 13.92 2.74 2.04
C ASP A 79 15.02 2.07 1.20
N LEU A 80 15.84 2.91 0.58
CA LEU A 80 16.98 2.48 -0.24
C LEU A 80 18.29 3.00 0.36
N SER A 81 18.35 3.22 1.65
CA SER A 81 19.54 3.69 2.35
C SER A 81 20.68 2.65 2.35
N LEU A 82 21.87 3.06 2.78
CA LEU A 82 23.05 2.22 2.77
C LEU A 82 22.95 1.02 3.71
N SER A 83 22.14 1.10 4.77
CA SER A 83 21.86 -0.03 5.67
C SER A 83 21.30 -1.24 4.92
N THR A 84 20.53 -1.00 3.85
CA THR A 84 19.98 -2.07 3.00
C THR A 84 21.03 -2.87 2.22
N ASP A 85 22.30 -2.41 2.19
CA ASP A 85 23.42 -3.15 1.60
C ASP A 85 23.99 -4.25 2.53
N THR A 86 23.47 -4.35 3.75
CA THR A 86 23.85 -5.38 4.71
C THR A 86 23.45 -6.77 4.22
N TYR A 87 24.38 -7.72 4.36
CA TYR A 87 24.13 -9.13 4.05
C TYR A 87 23.30 -9.80 5.13
N ILE A 88 22.31 -10.55 4.71
CA ILE A 88 21.46 -11.38 5.56
C ILE A 88 22.07 -12.78 5.68
N ASP A 89 22.61 -13.29 4.59
CA ASP A 89 23.32 -14.54 4.44
C ASP A 89 24.49 -14.37 3.46
N ASP A 90 25.22 -15.45 3.12
CA ASP A 90 26.42 -15.39 2.29
C ASP A 90 26.19 -14.77 0.89
N ASP A 91 24.97 -14.86 0.35
CA ASP A 91 24.66 -14.50 -1.04
C ASP A 91 23.62 -13.37 -1.19
N ARG A 92 22.87 -12.99 -0.14
CA ARG A 92 21.72 -12.08 -0.23
C ARG A 92 21.84 -10.91 0.72
N ARG A 93 21.54 -9.72 0.18
CA ARG A 93 21.45 -8.47 0.95
C ARG A 93 20.01 -8.09 1.21
N ILE A 94 19.78 -7.20 2.18
CA ILE A 94 18.46 -6.63 2.47
C ILE A 94 17.86 -5.98 1.22
N ILE A 95 18.66 -5.25 0.43
CA ILE A 95 18.20 -4.62 -0.80
C ILE A 95 17.66 -5.64 -1.82
N ASP A 96 18.23 -6.83 -1.89
CA ASP A 96 17.76 -7.87 -2.80
C ASP A 96 16.39 -8.41 -2.37
N VAL A 97 16.17 -8.54 -1.07
CA VAL A 97 14.86 -8.89 -0.50
C VAL A 97 13.82 -7.79 -0.74
N ILE A 98 14.21 -6.53 -0.64
CA ILE A 98 13.33 -5.40 -0.98
C ILE A 98 12.94 -5.46 -2.46
N LYS A 99 13.88 -5.69 -3.38
CA LYS A 99 13.58 -5.87 -4.81
C LYS A 99 12.61 -7.01 -5.07
N ASP A 100 12.85 -8.16 -4.46
CA ASP A 100 11.97 -9.32 -4.56
C ASP A 100 10.55 -9.00 -4.05
N SER A 101 10.48 -8.24 -2.95
CA SER A 101 9.21 -7.79 -2.37
C SER A 101 8.45 -6.86 -3.31
N LEU A 102 9.14 -5.90 -3.92
CA LEU A 102 8.56 -4.98 -4.90
C LEU A 102 8.09 -5.73 -6.16
N LEU A 103 8.86 -6.69 -6.66
CA LEU A 103 8.48 -7.52 -7.81
C LEU A 103 7.26 -8.35 -7.50
N LEU A 104 7.24 -9.06 -6.37
CA LEU A 104 6.14 -9.93 -5.98
C LEU A 104 4.86 -9.13 -5.72
N PHE A 105 4.98 -7.98 -5.06
CA PHE A 105 3.88 -7.07 -4.81
C PHE A 105 3.26 -6.55 -6.11
N THR A 106 4.08 -6.06 -7.05
CA THR A 106 3.61 -5.56 -8.34
C THR A 106 2.96 -6.64 -9.20
N GLU A 107 3.55 -7.84 -9.24
CA GLU A 107 2.96 -8.99 -9.96
C GLU A 107 1.59 -9.39 -9.39
N THR A 108 1.42 -9.27 -8.08
CA THR A 108 0.15 -9.60 -7.43
C THR A 108 -0.89 -8.52 -7.69
N LEU A 109 -0.53 -7.24 -7.55
CA LEU A 109 -1.44 -6.11 -7.73
C LEU A 109 -1.81 -5.84 -9.20
N GLN A 110 -1.02 -6.31 -10.17
CA GLN A 110 -1.37 -6.19 -11.59
C GLN A 110 -2.74 -6.78 -11.92
N HIS A 111 -3.18 -7.77 -11.14
CA HIS A 111 -4.48 -8.43 -11.32
C HIS A 111 -5.60 -7.84 -10.46
N SER A 112 -5.25 -7.03 -9.46
CA SER A 112 -6.22 -6.22 -8.74
C SER A 112 -6.42 -4.93 -9.53
N GLN A 113 -7.55 -4.40 -9.67
CA GLN A 113 -7.77 -3.12 -10.35
C GLN A 113 -7.34 -1.92 -9.50
N ASP A 114 -6.58 -2.15 -8.44
CA ASP A 114 -6.11 -1.13 -7.52
C ASP A 114 -5.08 -0.22 -8.18
N GLN A 115 -5.19 1.07 -7.96
CA GLN A 115 -4.19 2.04 -8.42
C GLN A 115 -3.01 2.03 -7.45
N PHE A 116 -1.79 1.86 -7.95
CA PHE A 116 -0.61 1.88 -7.10
C PHE A 116 0.60 2.55 -7.74
N ALA A 117 1.39 3.18 -6.89
CA ALA A 117 2.69 3.74 -7.23
C ALA A 117 3.78 3.18 -6.32
N ILE A 118 5.01 3.18 -6.81
CA ILE A 118 6.19 2.72 -6.07
C ILE A 118 7.26 3.78 -6.16
N TYR A 119 7.74 4.21 -5.01
CA TYR A 119 8.86 5.12 -4.85
C TYR A 119 9.93 4.49 -3.96
N GLY A 120 11.17 4.80 -4.25
CA GLY A 120 12.27 4.54 -3.36
C GLY A 120 12.88 5.83 -2.85
N PHE A 121 13.48 5.87 -1.68
CA PHE A 121 14.14 7.06 -1.20
C PHE A 121 15.49 6.77 -0.55
N SER A 122 16.37 7.75 -0.63
CA SER A 122 17.61 7.85 0.13
C SER A 122 17.97 9.32 0.29
N SER A 123 18.84 9.65 1.25
CA SER A 123 19.24 11.03 1.49
C SER A 123 20.73 11.17 1.72
N LYS A 124 21.25 12.37 1.46
CA LYS A 124 22.58 12.81 1.86
C LYS A 124 22.46 14.26 2.32
N GLN A 125 22.29 14.44 3.60
CA GLN A 125 22.01 15.72 4.25
C GLN A 125 20.65 16.35 3.83
N ARG A 126 20.31 17.48 4.43
CA ARG A 126 19.03 18.18 4.24
C ARG A 126 18.77 18.59 2.78
N GLN A 127 19.82 18.92 2.03
CA GLN A 127 19.69 19.49 0.67
C GLN A 127 19.53 18.42 -0.41
N HIS A 128 19.79 17.15 -0.11
CA HIS A 128 19.79 16.07 -1.10
C HIS A 128 18.94 14.88 -0.63
N VAL A 129 17.64 15.10 -0.53
CA VAL A 129 16.69 13.98 -0.38
C VAL A 129 16.26 13.55 -1.77
N ARG A 130 16.59 12.31 -2.12
CA ARG A 130 16.27 11.72 -3.42
C ARG A 130 15.07 10.81 -3.29
N VAL A 131 14.06 11.06 -4.10
CA VAL A 131 12.93 10.16 -4.27
C VAL A 131 12.99 9.59 -5.68
N HIS A 132 13.18 8.30 -5.79
CA HIS A 132 13.26 7.57 -7.03
C HIS A 132 11.87 7.08 -7.43
N THR A 133 11.36 7.55 -8.55
CA THR A 133 10.12 7.07 -9.11
C THR A 133 10.37 5.73 -9.81
N ILE A 134 9.87 4.65 -9.24
CA ILE A 134 9.97 3.30 -9.80
C ILE A 134 8.76 3.02 -10.68
N LYS A 135 7.55 3.33 -10.17
CA LYS A 135 6.28 3.27 -10.91
C LYS A 135 5.36 4.41 -10.48
N GLN A 136 4.82 5.15 -11.42
CA GLN A 136 3.77 6.16 -11.19
C GLN A 136 2.38 5.52 -11.17
N PHE A 137 1.37 6.25 -10.67
CA PHE A 137 0.00 5.75 -10.60
C PHE A 137 -0.60 5.47 -11.99
N ASP A 138 -0.32 6.32 -12.96
CA ASP A 138 -0.80 6.25 -14.35
C ASP A 138 -0.02 5.26 -15.23
N GLU A 139 1.14 4.76 -14.77
CA GLU A 139 1.92 3.77 -15.52
C GLU A 139 1.32 2.37 -15.37
N LYS A 140 1.19 1.67 -16.50
CA LYS A 140 0.91 0.23 -16.50
C LYS A 140 2.16 -0.55 -16.13
N PHE A 141 2.00 -1.65 -15.39
CA PHE A 141 3.12 -2.52 -15.06
C PHE A 141 3.66 -3.23 -16.31
N THR A 142 4.90 -2.95 -16.64
CA THR A 142 5.58 -3.44 -17.85
C THR A 142 6.97 -4.00 -17.52
N ALA A 143 7.61 -4.64 -18.51
CA ALA A 143 9.00 -5.08 -18.40
C ALA A 143 9.97 -3.94 -18.04
N GLN A 144 9.65 -2.68 -18.41
CA GLN A 144 10.47 -1.52 -18.03
C GLN A 144 10.44 -1.28 -16.53
N ILE A 145 9.27 -1.43 -15.87
CA ILE A 145 9.16 -1.26 -14.42
C ILE A 145 9.90 -2.37 -13.69
N ARG A 146 9.81 -3.63 -14.17
CA ARG A 146 10.68 -4.71 -13.66
C ARG A 146 12.15 -4.36 -13.79
N GLY A 147 12.56 -3.76 -14.92
CA GLY A 147 13.91 -3.26 -15.14
C GLY A 147 14.32 -2.18 -14.13
N ARG A 148 13.44 -1.21 -13.85
CA ARG A 148 13.69 -0.18 -12.82
C ARG A 148 13.86 -0.80 -11.44
N ILE A 149 13.03 -1.77 -11.05
CA ILE A 149 13.15 -2.48 -9.76
C ILE A 149 14.49 -3.23 -9.69
N ALA A 150 14.87 -3.95 -10.75
CA ALA A 150 16.14 -4.68 -10.77
C ALA A 150 17.37 -3.78 -10.68
N GLN A 151 17.29 -2.53 -11.19
CA GLN A 151 18.39 -1.57 -11.17
C GLN A 151 18.48 -0.77 -9.85
N ILE A 152 17.59 -0.99 -8.89
CA ILE A 152 17.66 -0.34 -7.57
C ILE A 152 19.02 -0.67 -6.95
N LYS A 153 19.67 0.36 -6.40
CA LYS A 153 20.93 0.26 -5.69
C LYS A 153 20.80 0.95 -4.34
N PRO A 154 21.54 0.48 -3.31
CA PRO A 154 21.61 1.19 -2.04
C PRO A 154 22.09 2.63 -2.24
N GLY A 155 21.43 3.56 -1.52
CA GLY A 155 21.76 4.98 -1.50
C GLY A 155 22.66 5.35 -0.33
N PHE A 156 22.31 6.41 0.40
CA PHE A 156 23.10 6.91 1.51
C PHE A 156 22.40 6.74 2.85
N TYR A 157 21.57 7.71 3.25
CA TYR A 157 20.94 7.79 4.57
C TYR A 157 19.42 7.80 4.46
N THR A 158 18.74 7.85 5.61
CA THR A 158 17.30 7.63 5.76
C THR A 158 16.60 8.86 6.33
N ARG A 159 16.39 9.91 5.52
CA ARG A 159 15.57 11.06 5.89
C ARG A 159 14.11 10.81 5.48
N MET A 160 13.40 10.07 6.33
CA MET A 160 12.04 9.60 6.04
C MET A 160 11.01 10.72 5.91
N GLY A 161 11.06 11.74 6.78
CA GLY A 161 10.02 12.76 6.84
C GLY A 161 9.77 13.48 5.50
N ALA A 162 10.84 13.86 4.79
CA ALA A 162 10.72 14.51 3.48
C ALA A 162 10.13 13.56 2.41
N ALA A 163 10.56 12.30 2.38
CA ALA A 163 10.06 11.29 1.44
C ALA A 163 8.57 10.96 1.70
N ILE A 164 8.18 10.85 2.98
CA ILE A 164 6.77 10.65 3.37
C ILE A 164 5.90 11.82 2.90
N ARG A 165 6.32 13.06 3.13
CA ARG A 165 5.56 14.25 2.68
C ARG A 165 5.39 14.28 1.16
N TYR A 166 6.48 14.03 0.41
CA TYR A 166 6.42 13.97 -1.04
C TYR A 166 5.43 12.92 -1.54
N THR A 167 5.55 11.68 -1.07
CA THR A 167 4.69 10.58 -1.50
C THR A 167 3.25 10.74 -1.02
N SER A 168 3.04 11.38 0.14
CA SER A 168 1.70 11.75 0.61
C SER A 168 1.01 12.72 -0.33
N GLN A 169 1.71 13.71 -0.86
CA GLN A 169 1.17 14.64 -1.85
C GLN A 169 0.79 13.92 -3.16
N GLN A 170 1.63 12.99 -3.64
CA GLN A 170 1.32 12.20 -4.84
C GLN A 170 0.09 11.31 -4.64
N LEU A 171 -0.01 10.69 -3.48
CA LEU A 171 -1.15 9.83 -3.13
C LEU A 171 -2.44 10.64 -2.91
N GLN A 172 -2.32 11.85 -2.34
CA GLN A 172 -3.47 12.74 -2.12
C GLN A 172 -4.15 13.15 -3.43
N GLN A 173 -3.40 13.27 -4.52
CA GLN A 173 -3.91 13.65 -5.83
C GLN A 173 -4.76 12.55 -6.48
N GLN A 174 -4.75 11.33 -5.95
CA GLN A 174 -5.55 10.24 -6.50
C GLN A 174 -7.01 10.41 -6.12
N ASN A 175 -7.89 10.14 -7.08
CA ASN A 175 -9.35 10.29 -6.91
C ASN A 175 -9.98 8.99 -6.40
N THR A 176 -9.58 8.56 -5.19
CA THR A 176 -10.06 7.35 -4.53
C THR A 176 -10.44 7.63 -3.08
N GLU A 177 -11.41 6.88 -2.54
CA GLU A 177 -11.86 7.04 -1.16
C GLU A 177 -10.80 6.59 -0.16
N GLN A 178 -10.16 5.47 -0.43
CA GLN A 178 -9.13 4.92 0.45
C GLN A 178 -7.74 5.16 -0.12
N LYS A 179 -6.85 5.63 0.73
CA LYS A 179 -5.47 5.99 0.36
C LYS A 179 -4.50 5.39 1.36
N LEU A 180 -3.76 4.36 0.93
CA LEU A 180 -2.82 3.63 1.75
C LEU A 180 -1.37 4.02 1.41
N LEU A 181 -0.63 4.51 2.41
CA LEU A 181 0.80 4.76 2.30
C LEU A 181 1.57 3.66 3.04
N LEU A 182 2.20 2.76 2.29
CA LEU A 182 3.04 1.69 2.83
C LEU A 182 4.50 2.11 2.82
N LEU A 183 5.14 2.15 3.98
CA LEU A 183 6.57 2.38 4.14
C LEU A 183 7.27 1.05 4.40
N ILE A 184 8.33 0.76 3.65
CA ILE A 184 9.26 -0.34 3.94
C ILE A 184 10.59 0.27 4.36
N THR A 185 11.11 -0.11 5.52
CA THR A 185 12.39 0.35 6.06
C THR A 185 13.11 -0.76 6.81
N ASP A 186 14.43 -0.67 6.90
CA ASP A 186 15.29 -1.57 7.65
C ASP A 186 15.83 -0.94 8.93
N GLY A 187 15.48 0.33 9.22
CA GLY A 187 16.04 1.01 10.39
C GLY A 187 15.39 2.33 10.77
N LYS A 188 16.04 3.00 11.70
CA LYS A 188 15.64 4.31 12.24
C LYS A 188 15.96 5.44 11.27
N PRO A 189 15.18 6.56 11.30
CA PRO A 189 15.56 7.77 10.57
C PRO A 189 16.94 8.26 10.99
N ASN A 190 17.85 8.40 10.01
CA ASN A 190 19.22 8.83 10.25
C ASN A 190 19.83 9.56 9.03
N ASP A 191 20.56 10.67 9.28
CA ASP A 191 21.34 11.37 8.25
C ASP A 191 22.52 12.13 8.89
N LEU A 192 23.51 12.52 8.11
CA LEU A 192 24.78 13.12 8.54
C LEU A 192 24.66 14.48 9.26
N ASP A 193 23.62 15.25 8.98
CA ASP A 193 23.43 16.62 9.49
C ASP A 193 22.54 16.68 10.74
N HIS A 194 22.90 15.93 11.78
CA HIS A 194 22.14 15.83 13.03
C HIS A 194 20.70 15.32 12.90
N TYR A 195 20.34 14.71 11.76
CA TYR A 195 19.06 14.04 11.57
C TYR A 195 19.11 12.63 12.14
N GLU A 196 19.47 12.54 13.43
CA GLU A 196 19.56 11.29 14.16
C GLU A 196 18.83 11.39 15.50
N GLY A 197 18.64 10.28 16.16
CA GLY A 197 18.00 10.21 17.46
C GLY A 197 16.63 10.87 17.46
N ARG A 198 16.37 11.73 18.43
CA ARG A 198 15.06 12.36 18.65
C ARG A 198 14.60 13.24 17.48
N TYR A 199 15.50 13.96 16.84
CA TYR A 199 15.12 14.89 15.75
C TYR A 199 14.59 14.15 14.53
N GLY A 200 15.27 13.10 14.06
CA GLY A 200 14.80 12.28 12.93
C GLY A 200 13.47 11.58 13.22
N ILE A 201 13.31 11.10 14.45
CA ILE A 201 12.07 10.47 14.91
C ILE A 201 10.91 11.48 14.90
N GLU A 202 11.08 12.67 15.50
CA GLU A 202 10.01 13.67 15.59
C GLU A 202 9.64 14.27 14.22
N ASP A 203 10.59 14.50 13.31
CA ASP A 203 10.28 14.93 11.95
C ASP A 203 9.48 13.87 11.19
N THR A 204 9.88 12.59 11.31
CA THR A 204 9.15 11.47 10.72
C THR A 204 7.74 11.35 11.32
N ARG A 205 7.60 11.47 12.65
CA ARG A 205 6.30 11.48 13.33
C ARG A 205 5.41 12.58 12.81
N LYS A 206 5.94 13.80 12.68
CA LYS A 206 5.19 14.94 12.13
C LYS A 206 4.72 14.66 10.70
N ALA A 207 5.58 14.12 9.83
CA ALA A 207 5.20 13.76 8.47
C ALA A 207 4.07 12.70 8.42
N ILE A 208 4.09 11.73 9.33
CA ILE A 208 3.03 10.72 9.46
C ILE A 208 1.72 11.35 9.94
N LEU A 209 1.77 12.27 10.90
CA LEU A 209 0.59 13.00 11.37
C LEU A 209 -0.01 13.86 10.25
N GLU A 210 0.83 14.56 9.48
CA GLU A 210 0.42 15.33 8.31
C GLU A 210 -0.27 14.43 7.27
N ALA A 211 0.28 13.25 6.98
CA ALA A 211 -0.33 12.25 6.11
C ALA A 211 -1.71 11.81 6.61
N LYS A 212 -1.85 11.52 7.92
CA LYS A 212 -3.14 11.17 8.54
C LYS A 212 -4.16 12.31 8.43
N GLN A 213 -3.73 13.55 8.62
CA GLN A 213 -4.59 14.75 8.47
C GLN A 213 -5.08 14.93 7.02
N MET A 214 -4.32 14.48 6.03
CA MET A 214 -4.74 14.42 4.63
C MET A 214 -5.72 13.26 4.33
N GLY A 215 -6.10 12.46 5.34
CA GLY A 215 -6.98 11.30 5.16
C GLY A 215 -6.27 10.05 4.66
N LEU A 216 -4.93 10.04 4.67
CA LEU A 216 -4.17 8.85 4.29
C LEU A 216 -4.06 7.86 5.46
N LYS A 217 -3.90 6.58 5.14
CA LYS A 217 -3.62 5.51 6.10
C LYS A 217 -2.13 5.12 6.00
N PRO A 218 -1.20 5.74 6.77
CA PRO A 218 0.20 5.33 6.77
C PRO A 218 0.39 4.05 7.59
N PHE A 219 1.13 3.11 7.02
CA PHE A 219 1.51 1.85 7.65
C PHE A 219 2.98 1.53 7.36
N CYS A 220 3.73 1.07 8.37
CA CYS A 220 5.13 0.72 8.25
C CYS A 220 5.36 -0.79 8.32
N ILE A 221 6.17 -1.30 7.40
CA ILE A 221 6.67 -2.66 7.43
C ILE A 221 8.18 -2.57 7.60
N THR A 222 8.71 -3.20 8.63
CA THR A 222 10.14 -3.14 8.93
C THR A 222 10.73 -4.50 9.23
N ILE A 223 12.02 -4.63 8.94
CA ILE A 223 12.85 -5.76 9.34
C ILE A 223 13.78 -5.40 10.52
N ASP A 224 13.70 -4.17 11.03
CA ASP A 224 14.48 -3.74 12.20
C ASP A 224 13.98 -4.44 13.48
N GLN A 225 14.84 -5.19 14.14
CA GLN A 225 14.55 -5.89 15.38
C GLN A 225 14.30 -4.93 16.57
N GLN A 226 14.82 -3.71 16.49
CA GLN A 226 14.63 -2.66 17.51
C GLN A 226 13.44 -1.75 17.21
N ALA A 227 12.64 -2.08 16.23
CA ALA A 227 11.50 -1.27 15.77
C ALA A 227 10.48 -0.96 16.88
N ASN A 228 10.28 -1.87 17.82
CA ASN A 228 9.36 -1.70 18.93
C ASN A 228 9.72 -0.54 19.87
N ASP A 229 10.96 -0.04 19.85
CA ASP A 229 11.40 1.07 20.67
C ASP A 229 10.90 2.43 20.15
N TYR A 230 10.61 2.55 18.84
CA TYR A 230 10.29 3.84 18.23
C TYR A 230 9.06 3.82 17.31
N LEU A 231 8.71 2.72 16.65
CA LEU A 231 7.57 2.67 15.74
C LEU A 231 6.21 2.91 16.41
N PRO A 232 5.94 2.45 17.64
CA PRO A 232 4.70 2.80 18.34
C PRO A 232 4.52 4.31 18.50
N HIS A 233 5.63 5.05 18.73
CA HIS A 233 5.61 6.50 18.83
C HIS A 233 5.36 7.18 17.48
N LEU A 234 5.83 6.59 16.37
CA LEU A 234 5.68 7.12 15.01
C LEU A 234 4.30 6.83 14.43
N PHE A 235 3.89 5.56 14.43
CA PHE A 235 2.73 5.07 13.70
C PHE A 235 1.53 4.74 14.60
N GLY A 236 1.73 4.61 15.90
CA GLY A 236 0.77 4.05 16.87
C GLY A 236 0.88 2.52 16.90
N HIS A 237 0.20 1.88 17.87
CA HIS A 237 0.33 0.44 18.14
C HIS A 237 -0.13 -0.47 17.00
N HIS A 238 -1.00 0.01 16.12
CA HIS A 238 -1.55 -0.78 15.00
C HIS A 238 -1.06 -0.31 13.62
N GLY A 239 -0.17 0.66 13.57
CA GLY A 239 0.30 1.26 12.32
C GLY A 239 1.58 0.65 11.76
N PHE A 240 2.06 -0.47 12.31
CA PHE A 240 3.28 -1.10 11.82
C PHE A 240 3.29 -2.62 12.01
N SER A 241 4.19 -3.29 11.29
CA SER A 241 4.49 -4.71 11.43
C SER A 241 5.99 -4.94 11.37
N VAL A 242 6.51 -5.76 12.29
CA VAL A 242 7.93 -6.15 12.32
C VAL A 242 8.07 -7.55 11.72
N ILE A 243 8.95 -7.67 10.74
CA ILE A 243 9.25 -8.93 10.07
C ILE A 243 10.58 -9.43 10.58
N HIS A 244 10.55 -10.49 11.40
CA HIS A 244 11.74 -11.02 12.04
C HIS A 244 12.71 -11.73 11.09
N LYS A 245 12.21 -12.26 9.98
CA LYS A 245 13.01 -12.94 8.95
C LYS A 245 12.87 -12.19 7.64
N PRO A 246 13.92 -11.46 7.20
CA PRO A 246 13.86 -10.63 5.98
C PRO A 246 13.35 -11.39 4.75
N GLU A 247 13.68 -12.67 4.61
CA GLU A 247 13.27 -13.50 3.47
C GLU A 247 11.74 -13.67 3.37
N GLN A 248 11.02 -13.41 4.46
CA GLN A 248 9.55 -13.47 4.49
C GLN A 248 8.89 -12.17 4.01
N LEU A 249 9.66 -11.08 3.89
CA LEU A 249 9.13 -9.76 3.48
C LEU A 249 8.31 -9.83 2.18
N PRO A 250 8.74 -10.50 1.11
CA PRO A 250 7.98 -10.53 -0.14
C PRO A 250 6.56 -11.10 0.03
N ASN A 251 6.42 -12.17 0.81
CA ASN A 251 5.13 -12.79 1.05
C ASN A 251 4.29 -11.99 2.05
N GLN A 252 4.90 -11.52 3.14
CA GLN A 252 4.19 -10.79 4.19
C GLN A 252 3.71 -9.41 3.72
N LEU A 253 4.47 -8.71 2.89
CA LEU A 253 4.05 -7.43 2.29
C LEU A 253 2.70 -7.58 1.57
N THR A 254 2.57 -8.59 0.74
CA THR A 254 1.34 -8.82 -0.02
C THR A 254 0.17 -9.26 0.87
N GLN A 255 0.43 -10.10 1.88
CA GLN A 255 -0.58 -10.51 2.85
C GLN A 255 -1.07 -9.35 3.72
N LEU A 256 -0.14 -8.51 4.20
CA LEU A 256 -0.48 -7.30 4.97
C LEU A 256 -1.30 -6.31 4.13
N TYR A 257 -0.92 -6.10 2.87
CA TYR A 257 -1.72 -5.29 1.97
C TYR A 257 -3.15 -5.81 1.86
N ALA A 258 -3.33 -7.12 1.66
CA ALA A 258 -4.64 -7.74 1.58
C ALA A 258 -5.47 -7.57 2.86
N ILE A 259 -4.82 -7.59 4.03
CA ILE A 259 -5.48 -7.38 5.34
C ILE A 259 -5.88 -5.91 5.50
N LEU A 260 -4.95 -4.99 5.24
CA LEU A 260 -5.15 -3.54 5.42
C LEU A 260 -6.20 -2.94 4.47
N THR A 261 -6.46 -3.62 3.37
CA THR A 261 -7.41 -3.18 2.33
C THR A 261 -8.76 -3.90 2.40
N LYS A 262 -9.01 -4.70 3.46
CA LYS A 262 -10.34 -5.28 3.68
C LYS A 262 -11.33 -4.17 4.03
N PRO A 263 -12.57 -4.22 3.48
CA PRO A 263 -13.63 -3.34 3.90
C PRO A 263 -13.87 -3.48 5.41
N GLY A 264 -13.80 -2.36 6.15
CA GLY A 264 -13.97 -2.34 7.60
C GLY A 264 -12.71 -2.62 8.43
N ALA A 265 -11.50 -2.57 7.82
CA ALA A 265 -10.21 -2.60 8.53
C ALA A 265 -9.78 -1.19 8.96
#